data_0260374c4fc00466ab9c0860292aec1a
#
_entry.id   0260374c4fc00466ab9c0860292aec1a
#
_cell.length_a   1.000
_cell.length_b   1.000
_cell.length_c   1.000
_cell.angle_alpha   90.00
_cell.angle_beta   90.00
_cell.angle_gamma   90.00
#
_symmetry.space_group_name_H-M   'P 1'
#
loop_
_entity.id
_entity.type
_entity.pdbx_description
1 polymer ?
#
loop_
_entity_poly.entity_id
_entity_poly.type
_entity_poly.pdbx_seq_one_letter_code
_entity_poly.pdbx_strand_id
1 'polypeptide(L)'
;MNKDRYILVIADNSPEMNIALEYACARSKKTGRKIIIATFIEPLDVLTTQGVTEIMKNEAREEAEKTLQKAADIVKEKTGDLPALSMREGDTIAELKKFIEEEKNINVLVLA
;
A
#
# COMPACT_ATOMS: atom_id res chain seq x y z
N MET A 1 7.17 3.67 26.19
CA MET A 1 7.07 3.83 25.65
C MET A 1 6.68 4.17 24.49
N ASN A 2 6.90 4.71 23.84
CA ASN A 2 6.38 4.95 22.77
C ASN A 2 6.48 4.03 21.81
N LYS A 3 5.52 3.48 21.33
CA LYS A 3 5.54 2.64 20.31
C LYS A 3 5.47 3.39 19.10
N ASP A 4 6.16 2.98 18.05
CA ASP A 4 6.02 3.54 16.74
C ASP A 4 4.58 3.37 16.29
N ARG A 5 4.01 4.43 15.80
CA ARG A 5 2.66 4.40 15.26
C ARG A 5 2.74 4.62 13.77
N TYR A 6 1.86 3.95 13.06
CA TYR A 6 1.91 3.95 11.61
C TYR A 6 0.65 4.51 11.00
N ILE A 7 0.85 5.15 9.86
CA ILE A 7 -0.24 5.56 9.00
C ILE A 7 -0.22 4.58 7.83
N LEU A 8 -1.29 3.84 7.65
CA LEU A 8 -1.38 2.88 6.55
C LEU A 8 -2.07 3.53 5.37
N VAL A 9 -1.41 3.54 4.23
CA VAL A 9 -1.98 4.05 2.98
C VAL A 9 -2.17 2.87 2.04
N ILE A 10 -3.38 2.71 1.54
CA ILE A 10 -3.65 1.69 0.54
C ILE A 10 -3.42 2.33 -0.82
N ALA A 11 -2.42 1.85 -1.52
CA ALA A 11 -2.06 2.41 -2.82
C ALA A 11 -2.75 1.64 -3.93
N ASP A 12 -3.32 2.39 -4.86
CA ASP A 12 -3.81 1.83 -6.08
C ASP A 12 -3.31 2.76 -7.18
N ASN A 13 -3.65 2.49 -8.41
CA ASN A 13 -3.15 3.30 -9.52
C ASN A 13 -4.16 4.38 -9.91
N SER A 14 -4.90 4.89 -8.95
CA SER A 14 -5.90 5.92 -9.22
C SER A 14 -5.34 7.32 -9.00
N PRO A 15 -5.96 8.33 -9.63
CA PRO A 15 -5.54 9.72 -9.38
C PRO A 15 -5.71 10.13 -7.91
N GLU A 16 -6.67 9.52 -7.21
CA GLU A 16 -6.93 9.82 -5.81
C GLU A 16 -5.79 9.41 -4.89
N MET A 17 -4.94 8.52 -5.35
CA MET A 17 -3.78 8.09 -4.57
C MET A 17 -2.87 9.28 -4.22
N ASN A 18 -2.71 10.23 -5.13
CA ASN A 18 -1.86 11.38 -4.85
C ASN A 18 -2.41 12.21 -3.70
N ILE A 19 -3.73 12.34 -3.64
CA ILE A 19 -4.37 13.08 -2.56
C ILE A 19 -4.19 12.33 -1.24
N ALA A 20 -4.35 11.01 -1.27
CA ALA A 20 -4.16 10.20 -0.07
C ALA A 20 -2.73 10.28 0.45
N LEU A 21 -1.75 10.26 -0.46
CA LEU A 21 -0.35 10.37 -0.09
C LEU A 21 -0.02 11.75 0.49
N GLU A 22 -0.57 12.80 -0.09
CA GLU A 22 -0.36 14.15 0.45
C GLU A 22 -0.89 14.26 1.87
N TYR A 23 -2.08 13.72 2.10
CA TYR A 23 -2.69 13.74 3.41
C TYR A 23 -1.83 12.95 4.41
N ALA A 24 -1.40 11.75 4.02
CA ALA A 24 -0.60 10.91 4.89
C ALA A 24 0.74 11.58 5.23
N CYS A 25 1.37 12.19 4.23
CA CYS A 25 2.64 12.87 4.45
C CYS A 25 2.49 14.06 5.40
N ALA A 26 1.42 14.83 5.23
CA ALA A 26 1.16 15.95 6.11
C ALA A 26 0.95 15.48 7.55
N ARG A 27 0.19 14.41 7.73
CA ARG A 27 -0.03 13.84 9.05
C ARG A 27 1.24 13.28 9.65
N SER A 28 2.04 12.61 8.82
CA SER A 28 3.31 12.06 9.28
C SER A 28 4.23 13.14 9.81
N LYS A 29 4.34 14.23 9.09
CA LYS A 29 5.18 15.34 9.53
C LYS A 29 4.68 15.95 10.83
N LYS A 30 3.37 16.04 10.97
CA LYS A 30 2.77 16.67 12.13
C LYS A 30 2.86 15.79 13.38
N THR A 31 2.75 14.48 13.22
CA THR A 31 2.63 13.56 14.36
C THR A 31 3.87 12.74 14.62
N GLY A 32 4.79 12.70 13.67
CA GLY A 32 5.97 11.84 13.78
C GLY A 32 5.69 10.38 13.46
N ARG A 33 4.49 10.06 12.99
CA ARG A 33 4.16 8.69 12.64
C ARG A 33 4.80 8.28 11.33
N LYS A 34 5.16 7.02 11.24
CA LYS A 34 5.75 6.48 10.01
C LYS A 34 4.65 6.01 9.08
N ILE A 35 4.96 5.95 7.81
CA ILE A 35 4.01 5.56 6.79
C ILE A 35 4.29 4.15 6.29
N ILE A 36 3.25 3.35 6.19
CA ILE A 36 3.29 2.05 5.53
C ILE A 36 2.40 2.17 4.30
N ILE A 37 2.94 1.81 3.15
CA ILE A 37 2.16 1.80 1.92
C ILE A 37 1.93 0.35 1.53
N ALA A 38 0.68 -0.02 1.38
CA ALA A 38 0.32 -1.39 1.03
C ALA A 38 -0.48 -1.40 -0.26
N THR A 39 -0.27 -2.42 -1.06
CA THR A 39 -1.12 -2.68 -2.21
C THR A 39 -1.55 -4.13 -2.18
N PHE A 40 -2.74 -4.40 -2.68
CA PHE A 40 -3.30 -5.74 -2.66
C PHE A 40 -3.61 -6.16 -4.09
N ILE A 41 -3.14 -7.34 -4.46
CA ILE A 41 -3.38 -7.91 -5.77
C ILE A 41 -4.45 -8.96 -5.60
N GLU A 42 -5.61 -8.73 -6.19
CA GLU A 42 -6.68 -9.72 -6.11
C GLU A 42 -6.38 -10.86 -7.06
N PRO A 43 -6.63 -12.12 -6.65
CA PRO A 43 -6.40 -13.23 -7.52
C PRO A 43 -7.30 -13.14 -8.75
N LEU A 44 -6.74 -13.49 -9.88
CA LEU A 44 -7.53 -13.53 -11.10
C LEU A 44 -8.46 -14.72 -11.04
N ASP A 45 -9.75 -14.45 -11.22
CA ASP A 45 -10.73 -15.50 -11.24
C ASP A 45 -10.75 -16.05 -12.66
N VAL A 46 -9.93 -17.09 -12.88
CA VAL A 46 -9.66 -17.44 -14.22
C VAL A 46 -10.14 -18.76 -14.63
N LEU A 47 -10.92 -18.78 -15.64
CA LEU A 47 -11.27 -19.96 -16.38
C LEU A 47 -10.41 -20.08 -17.64
N THR A 48 -9.24 -19.47 -17.62
CA THR A 48 -8.38 -19.41 -18.80
C THR A 48 -7.26 -20.41 -18.69
N THR A 49 -6.47 -20.54 -19.76
CA THR A 49 -5.33 -21.46 -19.78
C THR A 49 -4.27 -20.98 -18.77
N GLN A 50 -3.51 -21.93 -18.26
CA GLN A 50 -2.52 -21.62 -17.24
C GLN A 50 -1.47 -20.62 -17.68
N GLY A 51 -1.02 -20.73 -18.92
CA GLY A 51 0.00 -19.80 -19.42
C GLY A 51 -0.46 -18.37 -19.42
N VAL A 52 -1.70 -18.14 -19.85
CA VAL A 52 -2.28 -16.80 -19.85
C VAL A 52 -2.41 -16.28 -18.43
N THR A 53 -2.82 -17.14 -17.51
CA THR A 53 -2.97 -16.76 -16.12
C THR A 53 -1.64 -16.29 -15.52
N GLU A 54 -0.56 -16.99 -15.81
CA GLU A 54 0.74 -16.63 -15.27
C GLU A 54 1.21 -15.28 -15.82
N ILE A 55 1.02 -15.04 -17.10
CA ILE A 55 1.40 -13.77 -17.69
C ILE A 55 0.61 -12.63 -17.03
N MET A 56 -0.68 -12.82 -16.86
CA MET A 56 -1.52 -11.80 -16.23
C MET A 56 -1.14 -11.55 -14.79
N LYS A 57 -0.78 -12.59 -14.05
CA LYS A 57 -0.31 -12.44 -12.66
C LYS A 57 0.98 -11.67 -12.60
N ASN A 58 1.90 -11.95 -13.51
CA ASN A 58 3.17 -11.25 -13.54
C ASN A 58 2.99 -9.77 -13.87
N GLU A 59 2.09 -9.48 -14.80
CA GLU A 59 1.78 -8.09 -15.15
C GLU A 59 1.16 -7.35 -13.98
N ALA A 60 0.25 -7.99 -13.25
CA ALA A 60 -0.38 -7.38 -12.09
C ALA A 60 0.64 -7.09 -11.00
N ARG A 61 1.57 -8.01 -10.81
CA ARG A 61 2.62 -7.84 -9.81
C ARG A 61 3.57 -6.70 -10.19
N GLU A 62 3.93 -6.62 -11.47
CA GLU A 62 4.79 -5.53 -11.93
C GLU A 62 4.10 -4.18 -11.77
N GLU A 63 2.80 -4.11 -12.08
CA GLU A 63 2.03 -2.89 -11.89
C GLU A 63 2.00 -2.49 -10.42
N ALA A 64 1.80 -3.47 -9.54
CA ALA A 64 1.78 -3.21 -8.10
C ALA A 64 3.13 -2.69 -7.61
N GLU A 65 4.22 -3.27 -8.10
CA GLU A 65 5.55 -2.82 -7.75
C GLU A 65 5.79 -1.39 -8.20
N LYS A 66 5.36 -1.05 -9.42
CA LYS A 66 5.50 0.32 -9.93
C LYS A 66 4.68 1.29 -9.09
N THR A 67 3.47 0.89 -8.71
CA THR A 67 2.62 1.73 -7.88
C THR A 67 3.26 1.98 -6.53
N LEU A 68 3.81 0.94 -5.90
CA LEU A 68 4.49 1.09 -4.63
C LEU A 68 5.74 1.97 -4.74
N GLN A 69 6.52 1.76 -5.79
CA GLN A 69 7.74 2.56 -5.98
C GLN A 69 7.41 4.03 -6.19
N LYS A 70 6.39 4.31 -7.00
CA LYS A 70 5.95 5.68 -7.22
C LYS A 70 5.49 6.33 -5.92
N ALA A 71 4.72 5.60 -5.13
CA ALA A 71 4.25 6.10 -3.85
C ALA A 71 5.40 6.35 -2.89
N ALA A 72 6.37 5.42 -2.87
CA ALA A 72 7.54 5.57 -2.01
C ALA A 72 8.35 6.81 -2.38
N ASP A 73 8.52 7.06 -3.67
CA ASP A 73 9.25 8.23 -4.13
C ASP A 73 8.58 9.52 -3.70
N ILE A 74 7.25 9.56 -3.79
CA ILE A 74 6.48 10.72 -3.36
C ILE A 74 6.64 10.96 -1.86
N VAL A 75 6.54 9.89 -1.06
CA VAL A 75 6.69 10.02 0.38
C VAL A 75 8.09 10.48 0.75
N LYS A 76 9.10 9.91 0.13
CA LYS A 76 10.47 10.31 0.42
C LYS A 76 10.72 11.77 0.07
N GLU A 77 10.17 12.21 -1.05
CA GLU A 77 10.31 13.60 -1.46
C GLU A 77 9.65 14.55 -0.48
N LYS A 78 8.47 14.18 0.01
CA LYS A 78 7.71 15.06 0.90
C LYS A 78 8.13 14.99 2.36
N THR A 79 8.56 13.85 2.84
CA THR A 79 8.90 13.69 4.26
C THR A 79 10.38 13.52 4.54
N GLY A 80 11.15 13.18 3.52
CA GLY A 80 12.56 12.88 3.69
C GLY A 80 12.85 11.47 4.15
N ASP A 81 11.81 10.69 4.46
CA ASP A 81 11.97 9.33 4.94
C ASP A 81 11.32 8.33 4.00
N LEU A 82 11.90 7.14 3.92
CA LEU A 82 11.31 6.08 3.12
C LEU A 82 10.18 5.39 3.90
N PRO A 83 9.05 5.14 3.25
CA PRO A 83 7.98 4.39 3.91
C PRO A 83 8.27 2.90 3.87
N ALA A 84 7.59 2.14 4.71
CA ALA A 84 7.59 0.69 4.60
C ALA A 84 6.61 0.31 3.48
N LEU A 85 6.96 -0.71 2.71
CA LEU A 85 6.13 -1.15 1.59
C LEU A 85 5.66 -2.57 1.83
N SER A 86 4.42 -2.84 1.45
CA SER A 86 3.85 -4.18 1.58
C SER A 86 3.02 -4.50 0.34
N MET A 87 3.15 -5.72 -0.15
CA MET A 87 2.37 -6.21 -1.27
C MET A 87 1.80 -7.55 -0.88
N ARG A 88 0.49 -7.70 -1.00
CA ARG A 88 -0.18 -8.95 -0.63
C ARG A 88 -1.11 -9.39 -1.75
N GLU A 89 -1.22 -10.69 -1.92
CA GLU A 89 -2.16 -11.26 -2.86
C GLU A 89 -3.33 -11.84 -2.08
N GLY A 90 -4.54 -11.60 -2.57
CA GLY A 90 -5.73 -12.10 -1.93
C GLY A 90 -6.86 -11.11 -2.04
N ASP A 91 -8.00 -11.44 -1.45
CA ASP A 91 -9.12 -10.51 -1.40
C ASP A 91 -8.70 -9.27 -0.62
N THR A 92 -8.91 -8.11 -1.21
CA THR A 92 -8.43 -6.86 -0.62
C THR A 92 -8.93 -6.65 0.80
N ILE A 93 -10.21 -6.86 1.03
CA ILE A 93 -10.77 -6.63 2.35
C ILE A 93 -10.25 -7.63 3.36
N ALA A 94 -10.18 -8.91 2.99
CA ALA A 94 -9.70 -9.94 3.89
C ALA A 94 -8.24 -9.74 4.25
N GLU A 95 -7.40 -9.40 3.25
CA GLU A 95 -5.99 -9.17 3.48
C GLU A 95 -5.75 -7.90 4.29
N LEU A 96 -6.56 -6.87 4.06
CA LEU A 96 -6.46 -5.65 4.83
C LEU A 96 -6.78 -5.90 6.31
N LYS A 97 -7.80 -6.69 6.58
CA LYS A 97 -8.12 -7.05 7.97
C LYS A 97 -6.98 -7.80 8.63
N LYS A 98 -6.39 -8.76 7.91
CA LYS A 98 -5.24 -9.49 8.44
C LYS A 98 -4.08 -8.55 8.71
N PHE A 99 -3.81 -7.64 7.80
CA PHE A 99 -2.72 -6.69 7.94
C PHE A 99 -2.90 -5.83 9.19
N ILE A 100 -4.09 -5.33 9.40
CA ILE A 100 -4.38 -4.50 10.56
C ILE A 100 -4.25 -5.31 11.85
N GLU A 101 -4.67 -6.56 11.84
CA GLU A 101 -4.53 -7.41 13.01
C GLU A 101 -3.07 -7.73 13.33
N GLU A 102 -2.26 -7.95 12.28
CA GLU A 102 -0.84 -8.23 12.47
C GLU A 102 -0.06 -7.01 12.91
N GLU A 103 -0.41 -5.84 12.37
CA GLU A 103 0.28 -4.61 12.69
C GLU A 103 -0.54 -3.77 13.64
N LYS A 104 -0.42 -4.04 14.90
CA LYS A 104 -1.25 -3.39 15.92
C LYS A 104 -0.95 -1.92 16.14
N ASN A 105 0.12 -1.42 15.57
CA ASN A 105 0.53 -0.03 15.73
C ASN A 105 -0.06 0.91 14.68
N ILE A 106 -0.94 0.41 13.82
CA ILE A 106 -1.59 1.24 12.83
C ILE A 106 -2.70 2.05 13.51
N ASN A 107 -2.57 3.35 13.45
CA ASN A 107 -3.55 4.24 14.07
C ASN A 107 -4.42 4.98 13.08
N VAL A 108 -3.95 5.12 11.84
CA VAL A 108 -4.67 5.87 10.83
C VAL A 108 -4.66 5.05 9.55
N LEU A 109 -5.82 4.94 8.93
CA LEU A 109 -5.95 4.27 7.65
C LEU A 109 -6.38 5.30 6.63
N VAL A 110 -5.64 5.40 5.54
CA VAL A 110 -5.94 6.33 4.47
C VAL A 110 -6.24 5.54 3.21
N LEU A 111 -7.41 5.74 2.66
CA LEU A 111 -7.82 5.06 1.43
C LEU A 111 -7.88 6.05 0.30
N ALA A 112 -7.42 5.59 -0.86
CA ALA A 112 -7.49 6.42 -2.05
C ALA A 112 -8.88 6.36 -2.68
#